data_1989974e8a43b446a2f6af55c2a5f785
#
_entry.id   1989974e8a43b446a2f6af55c2a5f785
#
_cell.length_a   1.000
_cell.length_b   1.000
_cell.length_c   1.000
_cell.angle_alpha   90.00
_cell.angle_beta   90.00
_cell.angle_gamma   90.00
#
_symmetry.space_group_name_H-M   'P 1'
#
loop_
_entity.id
_entity.type
_entity.pdbx_description
1 polymer ?
#
loop_
_entity_poly.entity_id
_entity_poly.type
_entity_poly.pdbx_seq_one_letter_code
_entity_poly.pdbx_strand_id
1 'polypeptide(L)'
;MAVLYKNGVMVTMNGDQTAEALIEKDGRIAMVGSLAQARAWQAAHPQEKLEERDLAGHALLPGFIDPHSHITALAQTVNLVHFDDVSSIGELQRKIKDFIGERQLPEGTWVQGFGYDHNFLIEKRH
;
A
#
# COMPACT_ATOMS: atom_id res chain seq x y z
N MET A 1 26.14 9.40 11.39
CA MET A 1 25.28 10.54 10.94
C MET A 1 23.87 10.20 11.32
N ALA A 2 23.11 11.13 11.89
CA ALA A 2 21.72 10.89 12.26
C ALA A 2 20.79 11.79 11.44
N VAL A 3 19.54 11.37 11.25
CA VAL A 3 18.51 12.12 10.51
C VAL A 3 17.33 12.38 11.43
N LEU A 4 16.94 13.63 11.57
CA LEU A 4 15.73 14.06 12.28
C LEU A 4 14.61 14.30 11.27
N TYR A 5 13.57 13.50 11.35
CA TYR A 5 12.30 13.75 10.66
C TYR A 5 11.39 14.59 11.55
N LYS A 6 10.81 15.66 11.01
CA LYS A 6 9.96 16.62 11.74
C LYS A 6 8.89 17.22 10.83
N ASN A 7 8.01 18.03 11.43
CA ASN A 7 6.94 18.75 10.71
C ASN A 7 6.01 17.80 9.92
N GLY A 8 5.63 16.70 10.57
CA GLY A 8 4.68 15.71 10.08
C GLY A 8 4.17 14.85 11.22
N VAL A 9 3.35 13.87 10.90
CA VAL A 9 2.80 12.93 11.87
C VAL A 9 3.54 11.60 11.76
N MET A 10 4.22 11.17 12.83
CA MET A 10 4.82 9.84 12.92
C MET A 10 3.80 8.87 13.51
N VAL A 11 3.28 7.96 12.68
CA VAL A 11 2.34 6.92 13.12
C VAL A 11 3.17 5.76 13.67
N THR A 12 3.10 5.56 14.99
CA THR A 12 3.99 4.61 15.68
C THR A 12 3.54 3.15 15.55
N MET A 13 2.31 2.90 15.11
CA MET A 13 1.64 1.60 15.11
C MET A 13 1.54 0.95 16.50
N ASN A 14 1.68 1.75 17.57
CA ASN A 14 1.48 1.34 18.95
C ASN A 14 0.14 1.91 19.46
N GLY A 15 -0.96 1.24 19.13
CA GLY A 15 -2.31 1.78 19.32
C GLY A 15 -2.49 3.07 18.52
N ASP A 16 -3.18 4.04 19.09
CA ASP A 16 -3.45 5.35 18.45
C ASP A 16 -2.36 6.39 18.71
N GLN A 17 -1.18 5.95 19.21
CA GLN A 17 -0.10 6.88 19.55
C GLN A 17 0.58 7.41 18.29
N THR A 18 0.72 8.73 18.25
CA THR A 18 1.51 9.44 17.24
C THR A 18 2.66 10.21 17.89
N ALA A 19 3.65 10.56 17.09
CA ALA A 19 4.78 11.39 17.54
C ALA A 19 5.01 12.57 16.58
N GLU A 20 5.74 13.59 17.03
CA GLU A 20 6.06 14.81 16.27
C GLU A 20 7.42 14.75 15.60
N ALA A 21 8.29 13.87 16.11
CA ALA A 21 9.68 13.76 15.66
C ALA A 21 10.19 12.33 15.78
N LEU A 22 11.06 11.97 14.84
CA LEU A 22 11.80 10.71 14.84
C LEU A 22 13.26 10.99 14.49
N ILE A 23 14.19 10.38 15.23
CA ILE A 23 15.60 10.37 14.87
C ILE A 23 16.00 8.95 14.45
N GLU A 24 16.49 8.85 13.23
CA GLU A 24 17.15 7.66 12.70
C GLU A 24 18.66 7.82 12.82
N LYS A 25 19.34 6.78 13.25
CA LYS A 25 20.80 6.70 13.26
C LYS A 25 21.24 5.29 12.86
N ASP A 26 22.11 5.23 11.87
CA ASP A 26 22.75 3.98 11.42
C ASP A 26 21.73 2.86 11.09
N GLY A 27 20.63 3.21 10.43
CA GLY A 27 19.55 2.29 10.04
C GLY A 27 18.61 1.87 11.18
N ARG A 28 18.66 2.57 12.33
CA ARG A 28 17.81 2.27 13.49
C ARG A 28 17.12 3.52 14.02
N ILE A 29 15.94 3.33 14.58
CA ILE A 29 15.25 4.39 15.30
C ILE A 29 15.98 4.63 16.63
N ALA A 30 16.61 5.79 16.76
CA ALA A 30 17.30 6.22 17.95
C ALA A 30 16.38 6.95 18.94
N MET A 31 15.34 7.64 18.44
CA MET A 31 14.34 8.34 19.24
C MET A 31 13.04 8.49 18.43
N VAL A 32 11.91 8.35 19.11
CA VAL A 32 10.61 8.75 18.61
C VAL A 32 9.83 9.43 19.74
N GLY A 33 9.18 10.57 19.46
CA GLY A 33 8.45 11.32 20.49
C GLY A 33 8.18 12.76 20.09
N SER A 34 8.21 13.67 21.05
CA SER A 34 8.02 15.10 20.79
C SER A 34 9.25 15.75 20.17
N LEU A 35 9.06 16.90 19.51
CA LEU A 35 10.17 17.69 18.98
C LEU A 35 11.13 18.15 20.10
N ALA A 36 10.59 18.44 21.30
CA ALA A 36 11.41 18.79 22.47
C ALA A 36 12.34 17.64 22.88
N GLN A 37 11.86 16.41 22.87
CA GLN A 37 12.69 15.22 23.14
C GLN A 37 13.77 15.03 22.07
N ALA A 38 13.46 15.30 20.79
CA ALA A 38 14.44 15.26 19.72
C ALA A 38 15.57 16.28 19.92
N ARG A 39 15.24 17.50 20.35
CA ARG A 39 16.24 18.53 20.67
C ARG A 39 17.08 18.17 21.90
N ALA A 40 16.48 17.56 22.92
CA ALA A 40 17.20 17.05 24.08
C ALA A 40 18.18 15.92 23.69
N TRP A 41 17.74 15.01 22.81
CA TRP A 41 18.62 13.97 22.27
C TRP A 41 19.81 14.57 21.51
N GLN A 42 19.58 15.57 20.67
CA GLN A 42 20.66 16.27 19.94
C GLN A 42 21.66 16.93 20.91
N ALA A 43 21.16 17.58 21.97
CA ALA A 43 22.02 18.22 22.98
C ALA A 43 22.87 17.20 23.75
N ALA A 44 22.34 15.99 23.99
CA ALA A 44 23.05 14.90 24.63
C ALA A 44 24.08 14.21 23.70
N HIS A 45 23.99 14.44 22.39
CA HIS A 45 24.87 13.83 21.38
C HIS A 45 25.55 14.93 20.51
N PRO A 46 26.32 15.85 21.05
CA PRO A 46 26.87 17.02 20.34
C PRO A 46 27.85 16.64 19.22
N GLN A 47 28.43 15.44 19.25
CA GLN A 47 29.32 14.90 18.22
C GLN A 47 28.56 14.35 17.00
N GLU A 48 27.25 14.12 17.11
CA GLU A 48 26.46 13.60 16.00
C GLU A 48 26.02 14.73 15.07
N LYS A 49 26.38 14.61 13.80
CA LYS A 49 25.86 15.51 12.78
C LYS A 49 24.41 15.10 12.50
N LEU A 50 23.48 15.99 12.77
CA LEU A 50 22.05 15.80 12.57
C LEU A 50 21.62 16.48 11.26
N GLU A 51 21.18 15.69 10.29
CA GLU A 51 20.47 16.17 9.10
C GLU A 51 18.99 16.32 9.44
N GLU A 52 18.37 17.42 9.07
CA GLU A 52 16.92 17.61 9.28
C GLU A 52 16.15 17.35 7.98
N ARG A 53 15.10 16.52 8.06
CA ARG A 53 14.14 16.28 6.98
C ARG A 53 12.76 16.78 7.39
N ASP A 54 12.30 17.78 6.65
CA ASP A 54 10.96 18.32 6.78
C ASP A 54 9.97 17.43 6.03
N LEU A 55 8.97 16.91 6.73
CA LEU A 55 7.91 16.07 6.13
C LEU A 55 6.79 16.91 5.51
N ALA A 56 6.83 18.24 5.63
CA ALA A 56 5.84 19.15 5.04
C ALA A 56 4.39 18.77 5.32
N GLY A 57 4.10 18.29 6.54
CA GLY A 57 2.78 17.85 6.95
C GLY A 57 2.41 16.40 6.55
N HIS A 58 3.28 15.70 5.83
CA HIS A 58 3.03 14.30 5.47
C HIS A 58 3.20 13.35 6.66
N ALA A 59 2.58 12.18 6.57
CA ALA A 59 2.74 11.14 7.57
C ALA A 59 3.99 10.27 7.29
N LEU A 60 4.68 9.88 8.37
CA LEU A 60 5.75 8.88 8.36
C LEU A 60 5.23 7.63 9.07
N LEU A 61 5.29 6.49 8.38
CA LEU A 61 4.84 5.20 8.87
C LEU A 61 5.96 4.18 8.76
N PRO A 62 5.94 3.09 9.57
CA PRO A 62 6.76 1.91 9.29
C PRO A 62 6.47 1.36 7.89
N GLY A 63 7.50 0.82 7.24
CA GLY A 63 7.31 0.10 5.97
C GLY A 63 6.37 -1.10 6.15
N PHE A 64 5.59 -1.39 5.12
CA PHE A 64 4.70 -2.54 5.16
C PHE A 64 5.49 -3.86 5.16
N ILE A 65 5.05 -4.79 6.00
CA ILE A 65 5.54 -6.16 6.05
C ILE A 65 4.37 -7.06 5.66
N ASP A 66 4.48 -7.73 4.53
CA ASP A 66 3.52 -8.74 4.10
C ASP A 66 4.08 -10.13 4.42
N PRO A 67 3.64 -10.75 5.51
CA PRO A 67 4.16 -12.05 5.94
C PRO A 67 3.60 -13.23 5.13
N HIS A 68 2.56 -12.99 4.32
CA HIS A 68 1.88 -13.99 3.51
C HIS A 68 1.37 -13.38 2.22
N SER A 69 2.02 -13.67 1.10
CA SER A 69 1.70 -13.12 -0.21
C SER A 69 1.70 -14.20 -1.29
N HIS A 70 0.71 -14.12 -2.17
CA HIS A 70 0.59 -14.97 -3.35
C HIS A 70 0.88 -14.18 -4.64
N ILE A 71 2.00 -13.48 -4.68
CA ILE A 71 2.35 -12.59 -5.81
C ILE A 71 2.38 -13.30 -7.15
N THR A 72 2.80 -14.57 -7.19
CA THR A 72 2.79 -15.37 -8.43
C THR A 72 1.39 -15.71 -8.89
N ALA A 73 0.48 -16.04 -7.96
CA ALA A 73 -0.93 -16.27 -8.27
C ALA A 73 -1.60 -14.97 -8.75
N LEU A 74 -1.35 -13.83 -8.09
CA LEU A 74 -1.82 -12.52 -8.53
C LEU A 74 -1.31 -12.20 -9.95
N ALA A 75 -0.03 -12.43 -10.22
CA ALA A 75 0.56 -12.18 -11.53
C ALA A 75 -0.13 -12.98 -12.65
N GLN A 76 -0.62 -14.19 -12.37
CA GLN A 76 -1.38 -15.00 -13.33
C GLN A 76 -2.75 -14.40 -13.64
N THR A 77 -3.36 -13.64 -12.73
CA THR A 77 -4.68 -13.01 -12.94
C THR A 77 -4.63 -11.66 -13.63
N VAL A 78 -3.49 -10.99 -13.68
CA VAL A 78 -3.33 -9.62 -14.24
C VAL A 78 -3.84 -9.49 -15.69
N ASN A 79 -3.71 -10.56 -16.47
CA ASN A 79 -4.14 -10.59 -17.87
C ASN A 79 -5.50 -11.25 -18.09
N LEU A 80 -6.24 -11.55 -17.02
CA LEU A 80 -7.58 -12.12 -17.10
C LEU A 80 -8.66 -11.02 -17.02
N VAL A 81 -9.89 -11.37 -17.43
CA VAL A 81 -11.05 -10.51 -17.15
C VAL A 81 -11.40 -10.63 -15.67
N HIS A 82 -11.45 -9.52 -14.95
CA HIS A 82 -11.82 -9.49 -13.54
C HIS A 82 -13.33 -9.29 -13.36
N PHE A 83 -13.95 -10.19 -12.60
CA PHE A 83 -15.39 -10.23 -12.35
C PHE A 83 -15.79 -10.00 -10.90
N ASP A 84 -14.88 -9.50 -10.07
CA ASP A 84 -15.07 -9.37 -8.61
C ASP A 84 -16.28 -8.50 -8.21
N ASP A 85 -16.70 -7.60 -9.09
CA ASP A 85 -17.77 -6.62 -8.88
C ASP A 85 -19.03 -6.88 -9.72
N VAL A 86 -19.15 -8.04 -10.37
CA VAL A 86 -20.33 -8.35 -11.22
C VAL A 86 -21.48 -8.94 -10.40
N SER A 87 -22.69 -8.52 -10.74
CA SER A 87 -23.93 -8.94 -10.09
C SER A 87 -24.91 -9.65 -11.05
N SER A 88 -24.60 -9.73 -12.35
CA SER A 88 -25.45 -10.35 -13.35
C SER A 88 -24.65 -10.96 -14.51
N ILE A 89 -25.28 -11.92 -15.21
CA ILE A 89 -24.72 -12.51 -16.44
C ILE A 89 -24.52 -11.43 -17.52
N GLY A 90 -25.42 -10.44 -17.58
CA GLY A 90 -25.27 -9.33 -18.53
C GLY A 90 -24.02 -8.49 -18.29
N GLU A 91 -23.63 -8.27 -17.03
CA GLU A 91 -22.39 -7.58 -16.68
C GLU A 91 -21.16 -8.42 -17.02
N LEU A 92 -21.18 -9.73 -16.78
CA LEU A 92 -20.12 -10.65 -17.21
C LEU A 92 -19.89 -10.53 -18.73
N GLN A 93 -20.96 -10.60 -19.50
CA GLN A 93 -20.88 -10.51 -20.97
C GLN A 93 -20.33 -9.15 -21.43
N ARG A 94 -20.75 -8.07 -20.79
CA ARG A 94 -20.25 -6.72 -21.10
C ARG A 94 -18.75 -6.63 -20.83
N LYS A 95 -18.28 -7.03 -19.65
CA LYS A 95 -16.85 -7.01 -19.29
C LYS A 95 -15.99 -7.82 -20.25
N ILE A 96 -16.47 -8.99 -20.70
CA ILE A 96 -15.76 -9.80 -21.70
C ILE A 96 -15.66 -9.06 -23.04
N LYS A 97 -16.76 -8.44 -23.50
CA LYS A 97 -16.77 -7.67 -24.76
C LYS A 97 -15.84 -6.47 -24.70
N ASP A 98 -15.88 -5.72 -23.60
CA ASP A 98 -15.04 -4.56 -23.39
C ASP A 98 -13.56 -4.97 -23.38
N PHE A 99 -13.19 -6.03 -22.66
CA PHE A 99 -11.83 -6.57 -22.62
C PHE A 99 -11.32 -7.00 -24.01
N ILE A 100 -12.15 -7.67 -24.81
CA ILE A 100 -11.80 -8.06 -26.19
C ILE A 100 -11.58 -6.82 -27.05
N GLY A 101 -12.48 -5.83 -26.95
CA GLY A 101 -12.40 -4.59 -27.73
C GLY A 101 -11.19 -3.72 -27.36
N GLU A 102 -10.95 -3.50 -26.08
CA GLU A 102 -9.82 -2.71 -25.60
C GLU A 102 -8.47 -3.29 -25.99
N ARG A 103 -8.34 -4.61 -25.95
CA ARG A 103 -7.11 -5.33 -26.30
C ARG A 103 -7.01 -5.71 -27.78
N GLN A 104 -8.05 -5.45 -28.57
CA GLN A 104 -8.13 -5.79 -30.00
C GLN A 104 -7.76 -7.25 -30.27
N LEU A 105 -8.31 -8.17 -29.45
CA LEU A 105 -7.97 -9.59 -29.54
C LEU A 105 -8.45 -10.18 -30.86
N PRO A 106 -7.62 -10.97 -31.56
CA PRO A 106 -8.01 -11.65 -32.78
C PRO A 106 -9.16 -12.64 -32.56
N GLU A 107 -9.96 -12.88 -33.60
CA GLU A 107 -11.00 -13.94 -33.58
C GLU A 107 -10.39 -15.31 -33.27
N GLY A 108 -11.06 -16.09 -32.43
CA GLY A 108 -10.57 -17.38 -31.96
C GLY A 108 -9.61 -17.33 -30.78
N THR A 109 -9.25 -16.14 -30.27
CA THR A 109 -8.44 -16.00 -29.05
C THR A 109 -9.21 -16.49 -27.83
N TRP A 110 -8.59 -17.34 -27.01
CA TRP A 110 -9.13 -17.73 -25.71
C TRP A 110 -9.13 -16.55 -24.74
N VAL A 111 -10.28 -16.26 -24.15
CA VAL A 111 -10.46 -15.26 -23.11
C VAL A 111 -10.75 -15.99 -21.80
N GLN A 112 -9.94 -15.71 -20.80
CA GLN A 112 -10.11 -16.26 -19.46
C GLN A 112 -10.55 -15.17 -18.49
N GLY A 113 -11.39 -15.52 -17.55
CA GLY A 113 -11.86 -14.62 -16.50
C GLY A 113 -11.69 -15.21 -15.11
N PHE A 114 -11.69 -14.34 -14.11
CA PHE A 114 -11.47 -14.69 -12.71
C PHE A 114 -12.35 -13.82 -11.79
N GLY A 115 -12.74 -14.38 -10.65
CA GLY A 115 -13.30 -13.60 -9.55
C GLY A 115 -14.83 -13.53 -9.48
N TYR A 116 -15.61 -14.26 -10.29
CA TYR A 116 -17.05 -14.27 -10.11
C TYR A 116 -17.53 -15.42 -9.20
N ASP A 117 -18.64 -15.18 -8.50
CA ASP A 117 -19.38 -16.22 -7.76
C ASP A 117 -20.86 -16.18 -8.18
N HIS A 118 -21.37 -17.31 -8.69
CA HIS A 118 -22.77 -17.42 -9.14
C HIS A 118 -23.78 -17.14 -8.02
N ASN A 119 -23.41 -17.29 -6.75
CA ASN A 119 -24.28 -16.98 -5.62
C ASN A 119 -24.59 -15.48 -5.49
N PHE A 120 -23.70 -14.62 -6.01
CA PHE A 120 -23.91 -13.17 -6.02
C PHE A 120 -24.60 -12.68 -7.29
N LEU A 121 -24.72 -13.53 -8.33
CA LEU A 121 -25.48 -13.15 -9.51
C LEU A 121 -26.98 -13.12 -9.23
N ILE A 122 -27.68 -12.16 -9.84
CA ILE A 122 -29.16 -12.04 -9.75
C ILE A 122 -29.82 -13.31 -10.27
N GLU A 123 -29.28 -13.90 -11.32
CA GLU A 123 -29.81 -15.10 -11.97
C GLU A 123 -29.58 -16.38 -11.15
N LYS A 124 -28.71 -16.35 -10.12
CA LYS A 124 -28.37 -17.51 -9.26
C LYS A 124 -27.99 -18.77 -10.05
N ARG A 125 -27.31 -18.61 -11.18
CA ARG A 125 -26.88 -19.71 -12.07
C ARG A 125 -25.54 -19.36 -12.74
N HIS A 126 -24.90 -20.39 -13.27
CA HIS A 126 -23.71 -20.26 -14.13
C HIS A 126 -24.07 -19.84 -15.55
#